data_441f45c5230b7f54f080a234b749b01a
#
_entry.id   441f45c5230b7f54f080a234b749b01a
#
_cell.length_a   1.000
_cell.length_b   1.000
_cell.length_c   1.000
_cell.angle_alpha   90.00
_cell.angle_beta   90.00
_cell.angle_gamma   90.00
#
_symmetry.space_group_name_H-M   'P 1'
#
loop_
_entity.id
_entity.type
_entity.pdbx_description
1 polymer ?
#
loop_
_entity_poly.entity_id
_entity_poly.type
_entity_poly.pdbx_seq_one_letter_code
_entity_poly.pdbx_strand_id
1 'polypeptide(L)'
;MSSTEIQIKEMVAHKWDLASETFDTHVGHGIQSQKEKDAWKCAFQEVFPKKDLKILDVGCGTGELSLLFAEMGYRVTGIDISRQMLKTAKTKAEARGADINFGEGDAENPPFETSSFDIVFSRHLLWTLPNPKKAVENWKRVLRKNGRVVIIDGVWDSGTLESRARRSAGALLTLLLERKDPRKGHSGYSDELKAQLPHAGGAPLEKVKEYLSNTGFEKIQVFDLKEVREAQKENMPLGERIVRSYQYYLICGRK
;
A
#
# COMPACT_ATOMS: atom_id res chain seq x y z
N MET A 1 -21.67 -10.17 -3.10
CA MET A 1 -20.46 -10.72 -3.76
C MET A 1 -20.82 -11.98 -4.52
N SER A 2 -20.27 -12.17 -5.73
CA SER A 2 -20.38 -13.44 -6.43
C SER A 2 -19.48 -14.49 -5.75
N SER A 3 -19.74 -15.79 -5.95
CA SER A 3 -18.86 -16.86 -5.45
C SER A 3 -17.42 -16.70 -5.94
N THR A 4 -17.25 -16.27 -7.18
CA THR A 4 -15.93 -15.99 -7.78
C THR A 4 -15.19 -14.85 -7.08
N GLU A 5 -15.88 -13.76 -6.70
CA GLU A 5 -15.26 -12.61 -5.99
C GLU A 5 -14.76 -13.03 -4.59
N ILE A 6 -15.49 -13.88 -3.89
CA ILE A 6 -15.07 -14.44 -2.60
C ILE A 6 -13.80 -15.27 -2.76
N GLN A 7 -13.76 -16.17 -3.73
CA GLN A 7 -12.60 -17.01 -4.01
C GLN A 7 -11.34 -16.20 -4.35
N ILE A 8 -11.47 -15.13 -5.16
CA ILE A 8 -10.33 -14.23 -5.47
C ILE A 8 -9.79 -13.60 -4.19
N LYS A 9 -10.66 -13.08 -3.33
CA LYS A 9 -10.25 -12.46 -2.07
C LYS A 9 -9.60 -13.44 -1.10
N GLU A 10 -10.08 -14.69 -1.03
CA GLU A 10 -9.44 -15.76 -0.27
C GLU A 10 -8.03 -16.09 -0.79
N MET A 11 -7.85 -16.15 -2.12
CA MET A 11 -6.53 -16.35 -2.72
C MET A 11 -5.58 -15.19 -2.41
N VAL A 12 -6.07 -13.95 -2.47
CA VAL A 12 -5.31 -12.75 -2.09
C VAL A 12 -4.94 -12.81 -0.62
N ALA A 13 -5.89 -13.07 0.28
CA ALA A 13 -5.64 -13.18 1.72
C ALA A 13 -4.58 -14.25 2.04
N HIS A 14 -4.73 -15.44 1.48
CA HIS A 14 -3.75 -16.53 1.67
C HIS A 14 -2.34 -16.13 1.22
N LYS A 15 -2.22 -15.45 0.09
CA LYS A 15 -0.92 -14.94 -0.40
C LYS A 15 -0.26 -14.00 0.59
N TRP A 16 -1.03 -13.08 1.17
CA TRP A 16 -0.51 -12.12 2.14
C TRP A 16 -0.26 -12.74 3.52
N ASP A 17 -1.03 -13.76 3.90
CA ASP A 17 -0.74 -14.57 5.09
C ASP A 17 0.67 -15.19 5.01
N LEU A 18 1.03 -15.79 3.87
CA LEU A 18 2.34 -16.38 3.65
C LEU A 18 3.48 -15.35 3.62
N ALA A 19 3.21 -14.12 3.21
CA ALA A 19 4.21 -13.06 3.10
C ALA A 19 4.47 -12.32 4.42
N SER A 20 3.60 -12.45 5.42
CA SER A 20 3.53 -11.59 6.60
C SER A 20 4.82 -11.54 7.44
N GLU A 21 5.55 -12.66 7.56
CA GLU A 21 6.77 -12.74 8.37
C GLU A 21 7.95 -11.97 7.78
N THR A 22 8.04 -11.91 6.45
CA THR A 22 9.17 -11.29 5.76
C THR A 22 8.82 -9.96 5.09
N PHE A 23 7.55 -9.53 5.17
CA PHE A 23 7.04 -8.36 4.45
C PHE A 23 7.84 -7.09 4.75
N ASP A 24 8.09 -6.80 6.00
CA ASP A 24 8.80 -5.58 6.44
C ASP A 24 10.29 -5.58 6.10
N THR A 25 10.88 -6.75 5.79
CA THR A 25 12.30 -6.84 5.42
C THR A 25 12.58 -6.36 4.00
N HIS A 26 11.53 -6.23 3.19
CA HIS A 26 11.65 -5.77 1.81
C HIS A 26 11.63 -4.25 1.76
N VAL A 27 12.56 -3.69 0.99
CA VAL A 27 12.63 -2.25 0.78
C VAL A 27 11.32 -1.73 0.16
N GLY A 28 10.81 -0.62 0.69
CA GLY A 28 9.54 -0.02 0.27
C GLY A 28 8.30 -0.59 0.98
N HIS A 29 8.47 -1.62 1.84
CA HIS A 29 7.39 -2.15 2.67
C HIS A 29 7.53 -1.71 4.12
N GLY A 30 8.62 -2.08 4.81
CA GLY A 30 8.98 -1.53 6.12
C GLY A 30 9.77 -0.24 6.00
N ILE A 31 9.79 0.55 7.07
CA ILE A 31 10.65 1.74 7.21
C ILE A 31 12.01 1.28 7.74
N GLN A 32 13.05 1.41 6.93
CA GLN A 32 14.36 0.81 7.19
C GLN A 32 15.36 1.78 7.85
N SER A 33 15.06 3.08 7.90
CA SER A 33 15.95 4.07 8.49
C SER A 33 15.21 5.27 9.08
N GLN A 34 15.89 6.01 9.97
CA GLN A 34 15.34 7.26 10.51
C GLN A 34 15.14 8.30 9.38
N LYS A 35 16.03 8.35 8.40
CA LYS A 35 15.92 9.25 7.24
C LYS A 35 14.66 8.95 6.43
N GLU A 36 14.37 7.68 6.16
CA GLU A 36 13.14 7.26 5.49
C GLU A 36 11.90 7.64 6.31
N LYS A 37 11.94 7.41 7.63
CA LYS A 37 10.88 7.78 8.55
C LYS A 37 10.57 9.28 8.51
N ASP A 38 11.60 10.11 8.52
CA ASP A 38 11.47 11.56 8.48
C ASP A 38 10.93 12.04 7.12
N ALA A 39 11.39 11.42 6.02
CA ALA A 39 10.86 11.70 4.68
C ALA A 39 9.36 11.36 4.57
N TRP A 40 8.92 10.22 5.13
CA TRP A 40 7.50 9.88 5.21
C TRP A 40 6.72 10.88 6.04
N LYS A 41 7.22 11.27 7.22
CA LYS A 41 6.56 12.28 8.07
C LYS A 41 6.37 13.60 7.32
N CYS A 42 7.40 14.06 6.61
CA CYS A 42 7.35 15.28 5.82
C CYS A 42 6.28 15.18 4.71
N ALA A 43 6.28 14.10 3.93
CA ALA A 43 5.28 13.88 2.89
C ALA A 43 3.84 13.87 3.43
N PHE A 44 3.60 13.24 4.60
CA PHE A 44 2.27 13.23 5.19
C PHE A 44 1.85 14.56 5.82
N GLN A 45 2.79 15.38 6.31
CA GLN A 45 2.48 16.71 6.82
C GLN A 45 1.94 17.66 5.74
N GLU A 46 2.37 17.47 4.48
CA GLU A 46 1.81 18.24 3.35
C GLU A 46 0.36 17.87 3.04
N VAL A 47 0.00 16.60 3.27
CA VAL A 47 -1.32 16.04 2.90
C VAL A 47 -2.30 16.07 4.07
N PHE A 48 -1.82 15.93 5.31
CA PHE A 48 -2.63 15.89 6.52
C PHE A 48 -2.54 17.22 7.29
N PRO A 49 -3.48 18.16 7.08
CA PRO A 49 -3.32 19.55 7.51
C PRO A 49 -3.49 19.78 9.00
N LYS A 50 -3.95 18.79 9.77
CA LYS A 50 -4.27 18.91 11.19
C LYS A 50 -3.80 17.67 11.96
N LYS A 51 -3.56 17.83 13.25
CA LYS A 51 -3.37 16.71 14.19
C LYS A 51 -4.73 16.16 14.67
N ASP A 52 -4.70 15.03 15.36
CA ASP A 52 -5.86 14.39 15.99
C ASP A 52 -7.00 13.99 15.03
N LEU A 53 -6.67 13.74 13.76
CA LEU A 53 -7.64 13.21 12.78
C LEU A 53 -7.83 11.71 12.97
N LYS A 54 -9.04 11.23 12.63
CA LYS A 54 -9.35 9.79 12.55
C LYS A 54 -8.96 9.26 11.17
N ILE A 55 -7.97 8.39 11.13
CA ILE A 55 -7.46 7.74 9.91
C ILE A 55 -7.97 6.30 9.84
N LEU A 56 -8.53 5.92 8.71
CA LEU A 56 -8.71 4.53 8.32
C LEU A 56 -7.59 4.13 7.38
N ASP A 57 -6.74 3.21 7.79
CA ASP A 57 -5.69 2.60 6.96
C ASP A 57 -6.24 1.31 6.36
N VAL A 58 -6.56 1.34 5.06
CA VAL A 58 -7.19 0.23 4.34
C VAL A 58 -6.12 -0.60 3.65
N GLY A 59 -6.11 -1.91 3.94
CA GLY A 59 -5.00 -2.79 3.56
C GLY A 59 -3.74 -2.44 4.35
N CYS A 60 -3.87 -2.31 5.67
CA CYS A 60 -2.81 -1.83 6.54
C CYS A 60 -1.60 -2.78 6.64
N GLY A 61 -1.74 -4.03 6.19
CA GLY A 61 -0.70 -5.04 6.23
C GLY A 61 -0.16 -5.24 7.65
N THR A 62 1.15 -5.19 7.79
CA THR A 62 1.86 -5.29 9.08
C THR A 62 1.80 -4.01 9.92
N GLY A 63 1.01 -3.01 9.52
CA GLY A 63 0.75 -1.79 10.28
C GLY A 63 1.88 -0.76 10.29
N GLU A 64 2.85 -0.82 9.38
CA GLU A 64 4.04 0.05 9.43
C GLU A 64 3.69 1.54 9.31
N LEU A 65 2.80 1.92 8.39
CA LEU A 65 2.35 3.32 8.30
C LEU A 65 1.27 3.66 9.32
N SER A 66 0.44 2.71 9.73
CA SER A 66 -0.48 2.89 10.87
C SER A 66 0.29 3.31 12.13
N LEU A 67 1.42 2.65 12.43
CA LEU A 67 2.30 2.99 13.55
C LEU A 67 2.92 4.38 13.40
N LEU A 68 3.35 4.75 12.20
CA LEU A 68 3.88 6.07 11.92
C LEU A 68 2.80 7.16 12.13
N PHE A 69 1.57 6.93 11.70
CA PHE A 69 0.47 7.86 11.90
C PHE A 69 0.12 8.01 13.39
N ALA A 70 0.11 6.92 14.16
CA ALA A 70 -0.09 6.98 15.61
C ALA A 70 1.02 7.79 16.30
N GLU A 71 2.29 7.59 15.91
CA GLU A 71 3.43 8.39 16.39
C GLU A 71 3.30 9.88 16.02
N MET A 72 2.69 10.20 14.89
CA MET A 72 2.40 11.58 14.48
C MET A 72 1.21 12.21 15.23
N GLY A 73 0.53 11.46 16.10
CA GLY A 73 -0.58 11.92 16.92
C GLY A 73 -1.95 11.81 16.27
N TYR A 74 -2.12 10.88 15.32
CA TYR A 74 -3.40 10.56 14.70
C TYR A 74 -4.08 9.38 15.40
N ARG A 75 -5.42 9.36 15.37
CA ARG A 75 -6.22 8.20 15.83
C ARG A 75 -6.39 7.23 14.67
N VAL A 76 -5.78 6.06 14.75
CA VAL A 76 -5.68 5.13 13.63
C VAL A 76 -6.55 3.90 13.85
N THR A 77 -7.27 3.52 12.80
CA THR A 77 -7.90 2.22 12.65
C THR A 77 -7.33 1.59 11.38
N GLY A 78 -6.77 0.38 11.49
CA GLY A 78 -6.25 -0.38 10.37
C GLY A 78 -7.12 -1.59 10.06
N ILE A 79 -7.42 -1.83 8.79
CA ILE A 79 -8.08 -3.07 8.34
C ILE A 79 -7.24 -3.76 7.28
N ASP A 80 -7.24 -5.09 7.34
CA ASP A 80 -6.64 -5.94 6.32
C ASP A 80 -7.47 -7.23 6.16
N ILE A 81 -7.37 -7.86 5.01
CA ILE A 81 -8.01 -9.16 4.75
C ILE A 81 -7.18 -10.33 5.29
N SER A 82 -5.85 -10.12 5.45
CA SER A 82 -4.91 -11.12 5.96
C SER A 82 -4.84 -11.09 7.49
N ARG A 83 -5.19 -12.22 8.09
CA ARG A 83 -5.11 -12.40 9.55
C ARG A 83 -3.67 -12.41 10.08
N GLN A 84 -2.74 -12.94 9.29
CA GLN A 84 -1.33 -12.99 9.69
C GLN A 84 -0.68 -11.60 9.63
N MET A 85 -1.01 -10.79 8.63
CA MET A 85 -0.61 -9.38 8.58
C MET A 85 -1.10 -8.63 9.83
N LEU A 86 -2.38 -8.76 10.17
CA LEU A 86 -2.96 -8.14 11.34
C LEU A 86 -2.34 -8.62 12.65
N LYS A 87 -2.00 -9.91 12.76
CA LYS A 87 -1.29 -10.44 13.92
C LYS A 87 0.06 -9.75 14.09
N THR A 88 0.84 -9.62 13.02
CA THR A 88 2.11 -8.88 13.03
C THR A 88 1.91 -7.41 13.39
N ALA A 89 0.88 -6.75 12.82
CA ALA A 89 0.56 -5.36 13.13
C ALA A 89 0.25 -5.15 14.62
N LYS A 90 -0.58 -6.00 15.21
CA LYS A 90 -0.94 -5.95 16.64
C LYS A 90 0.28 -6.15 17.54
N THR A 91 1.10 -7.17 17.25
CA THR A 91 2.35 -7.41 18.00
C THR A 91 3.29 -6.20 17.95
N LYS A 92 3.42 -5.56 16.79
CA LYS A 92 4.25 -4.34 16.64
C LYS A 92 3.66 -3.15 17.41
N ALA A 93 2.33 -2.99 17.41
CA ALA A 93 1.67 -1.92 18.16
C ALA A 93 1.83 -2.10 19.66
N GLU A 94 1.63 -3.30 20.17
CA GLU A 94 1.85 -3.65 21.59
C GLU A 94 3.30 -3.37 22.01
N ALA A 95 4.28 -3.81 21.21
CA ALA A 95 5.70 -3.59 21.49
C ALA A 95 6.10 -2.10 21.52
N ARG A 96 5.35 -1.23 20.81
CA ARG A 96 5.60 0.22 20.77
C ARG A 96 4.66 1.02 21.68
N GLY A 97 3.75 0.36 22.42
CA GLY A 97 2.75 1.02 23.25
C GLY A 97 1.80 1.92 22.45
N ALA A 98 1.56 1.58 21.18
CA ALA A 98 0.71 2.37 20.29
C ALA A 98 -0.75 1.91 20.38
N ASP A 99 -1.65 2.85 20.63
CA ASP A 99 -3.10 2.59 20.65
C ASP A 99 -3.67 2.66 19.23
N ILE A 100 -3.74 1.51 18.55
CA ILE A 100 -4.26 1.37 17.20
C ILE A 100 -5.28 0.23 17.19
N ASN A 101 -6.46 0.50 16.62
CA ASN A 101 -7.47 -0.53 16.44
C ASN A 101 -7.23 -1.27 15.12
N PHE A 102 -6.74 -2.53 15.19
CA PHE A 102 -6.56 -3.40 14.02
C PHE A 102 -7.67 -4.46 13.95
N GLY A 103 -8.33 -4.56 12.80
CA GLY A 103 -9.39 -5.51 12.54
C GLY A 103 -9.41 -6.12 11.13
N GLU A 104 -9.99 -7.32 11.01
CA GLU A 104 -10.24 -7.94 9.70
C GLU A 104 -11.30 -7.12 8.95
N GLY A 105 -11.05 -6.85 7.67
CA GLY A 105 -11.98 -6.07 6.86
C GLY A 105 -11.68 -6.13 5.36
N ASP A 106 -12.75 -6.09 4.58
CA ASP A 106 -12.69 -6.03 3.13
C ASP A 106 -12.50 -4.58 2.67
N ALA A 107 -11.41 -4.32 1.98
CA ALA A 107 -11.08 -3.01 1.41
C ALA A 107 -12.15 -2.45 0.47
N GLU A 108 -12.85 -3.34 -0.25
CA GLU A 108 -13.94 -2.95 -1.14
C GLU A 108 -15.26 -2.67 -0.42
N ASN A 109 -15.37 -3.09 0.84
CA ASN A 109 -16.54 -2.82 1.67
C ASN A 109 -16.14 -2.68 3.16
N PRO A 110 -15.43 -1.61 3.52
CA PRO A 110 -15.00 -1.38 4.90
C PRO A 110 -16.19 -1.44 5.87
N PRO A 111 -16.09 -2.22 6.98
CA PRO A 111 -17.21 -2.47 7.89
C PRO A 111 -17.46 -1.31 8.86
N PHE A 112 -17.56 -0.10 8.32
CA PHE A 112 -17.77 1.11 9.10
C PHE A 112 -18.97 1.90 8.58
N GLU A 113 -19.57 2.67 9.47
CA GLU A 113 -20.68 3.57 9.14
C GLU A 113 -20.22 4.73 8.23
N THR A 114 -21.19 5.31 7.54
CA THR A 114 -20.97 6.50 6.72
C THR A 114 -20.40 7.65 7.57
N SER A 115 -19.45 8.39 7.03
CA SER A 115 -18.89 9.60 7.67
C SER A 115 -18.21 9.33 9.03
N SER A 116 -17.45 8.25 9.15
CA SER A 116 -16.73 7.84 10.37
C SER A 116 -15.32 8.41 10.47
N PHE A 117 -14.65 8.64 9.32
CA PHE A 117 -13.23 9.00 9.26
C PHE A 117 -12.98 10.35 8.60
N ASP A 118 -11.92 11.01 9.02
CA ASP A 118 -11.43 12.26 8.43
C ASP A 118 -10.53 11.98 7.23
N ILE A 119 -9.77 10.86 7.29
CA ILE A 119 -8.88 10.38 6.24
C ILE A 119 -9.12 8.90 6.01
N VAL A 120 -9.16 8.50 4.73
CA VAL A 120 -8.97 7.12 4.29
C VAL A 120 -7.63 7.06 3.57
N PHE A 121 -6.74 6.24 4.09
CA PHE A 121 -5.40 6.03 3.57
C PHE A 121 -5.28 4.61 3.00
N SER A 122 -4.46 4.46 1.96
CA SER A 122 -4.15 3.17 1.37
C SER A 122 -2.78 3.21 0.70
N ARG A 123 -1.96 2.15 0.89
CA ARG A 123 -0.66 2.00 0.22
C ARG A 123 -0.53 0.64 -0.44
N HIS A 124 -0.21 0.62 -1.74
CA HIS A 124 0.04 -0.59 -2.54
C HIS A 124 -1.11 -1.61 -2.46
N LEU A 125 -2.36 -1.13 -2.49
CA LEU A 125 -3.54 -1.97 -2.32
C LEU A 125 -4.38 -2.11 -3.59
N LEU A 126 -4.58 -1.04 -4.37
CA LEU A 126 -5.53 -1.06 -5.50
C LEU A 126 -5.23 -2.15 -6.53
N TRP A 127 -3.96 -2.54 -6.66
CA TRP A 127 -3.53 -3.58 -7.58
C TRP A 127 -3.95 -5.01 -7.15
N THR A 128 -4.33 -5.19 -5.89
CA THR A 128 -4.76 -6.47 -5.31
C THR A 128 -6.27 -6.64 -5.32
N LEU A 129 -7.02 -5.60 -5.69
CA LEU A 129 -8.46 -5.58 -5.61
C LEU A 129 -9.12 -6.02 -6.91
N PRO A 130 -10.09 -6.96 -6.87
CA PRO A 130 -10.93 -7.28 -8.03
C PRO A 130 -11.80 -6.10 -8.49
N ASN A 131 -12.26 -5.25 -7.57
CA ASN A 131 -13.13 -4.10 -7.88
C ASN A 131 -12.61 -2.78 -7.27
N PRO A 132 -11.49 -2.20 -7.79
CA PRO A 132 -10.90 -0.96 -7.24
C PRO A 132 -11.88 0.22 -7.23
N LYS A 133 -12.75 0.33 -8.24
CA LYS A 133 -13.77 1.37 -8.30
C LYS A 133 -14.73 1.30 -7.12
N LYS A 134 -15.25 0.11 -6.81
CA LYS A 134 -16.12 -0.16 -5.66
C LYS A 134 -15.43 0.19 -4.34
N ALA A 135 -14.13 -0.11 -4.22
CA ALA A 135 -13.34 0.28 -3.06
C ALA A 135 -13.35 1.80 -2.87
N VAL A 136 -13.01 2.56 -3.92
CA VAL A 136 -12.97 4.03 -3.88
C VAL A 136 -14.35 4.63 -3.55
N GLU A 137 -15.45 4.08 -4.09
CA GLU A 137 -16.82 4.48 -3.75
C GLU A 137 -17.13 4.29 -2.26
N ASN A 138 -16.77 3.13 -1.69
CA ASN A 138 -16.95 2.85 -0.28
C ASN A 138 -16.00 3.63 0.63
N TRP A 139 -14.79 3.95 0.18
CA TRP A 139 -13.89 4.86 0.90
C TRP A 139 -14.49 6.26 0.99
N LYS A 140 -15.13 6.76 -0.09
CA LYS A 140 -15.88 8.01 -0.03
C LYS A 140 -17.06 7.94 0.93
N ARG A 141 -17.78 6.81 1.00
CA ARG A 141 -18.90 6.60 1.92
C ARG A 141 -18.46 6.79 3.38
N VAL A 142 -17.38 6.13 3.79
CA VAL A 142 -16.89 6.20 5.19
C VAL A 142 -16.18 7.50 5.54
N LEU A 143 -15.77 8.30 4.56
CA LEU A 143 -15.22 9.63 4.77
C LEU A 143 -16.29 10.63 5.22
N ARG A 144 -15.95 11.49 6.16
CA ARG A 144 -16.72 12.66 6.55
C ARG A 144 -16.77 13.71 5.43
N LYS A 145 -17.70 14.63 5.52
CA LYS A 145 -17.71 15.83 4.66
C LYS A 145 -16.37 16.56 4.80
N ASN A 146 -15.78 16.94 3.68
CA ASN A 146 -14.43 17.53 3.60
C ASN A 146 -13.28 16.59 4.00
N GLY A 147 -13.53 15.32 4.26
CA GLY A 147 -12.51 14.30 4.48
C GLY A 147 -11.66 14.05 3.23
N ARG A 148 -10.54 13.40 3.39
CA ARG A 148 -9.58 13.14 2.30
C ARG A 148 -9.35 11.65 2.10
N VAL A 149 -9.30 11.24 0.83
CA VAL A 149 -8.67 9.99 0.46
C VAL A 149 -7.22 10.25 0.11
N VAL A 150 -6.32 9.39 0.57
CA VAL A 150 -4.88 9.45 0.27
C VAL A 150 -4.42 8.07 -0.16
N ILE A 151 -3.93 7.97 -1.38
CA ILE A 151 -3.53 6.71 -1.99
C ILE A 151 -2.07 6.80 -2.41
N ILE A 152 -1.29 5.81 -2.01
CA ILE A 152 0.07 5.59 -2.50
C ILE A 152 0.05 4.30 -3.31
N ASP A 153 0.34 4.40 -4.60
CA ASP A 153 0.41 3.23 -5.47
C ASP A 153 1.40 3.49 -6.62
N GLY A 154 1.59 2.54 -7.50
CA GLY A 154 2.52 2.67 -8.62
C GLY A 154 2.40 1.52 -9.59
N VAL A 155 3.24 1.52 -10.63
CA VAL A 155 3.36 0.44 -11.60
C VAL A 155 4.76 -0.14 -11.50
N TRP A 156 4.87 -1.41 -11.14
CA TRP A 156 6.13 -2.14 -11.01
C TRP A 156 6.30 -3.23 -12.07
N ASP A 157 5.23 -3.65 -12.71
CA ASP A 157 5.26 -4.54 -13.86
C ASP A 157 4.41 -3.96 -14.99
N SER A 158 5.06 -3.24 -15.90
CA SER A 158 4.40 -2.68 -17.09
C SER A 158 4.19 -3.72 -18.21
N GLY A 159 4.68 -4.96 -18.04
CA GLY A 159 4.62 -6.00 -19.06
C GLY A 159 5.49 -5.75 -20.30
N THR A 160 6.21 -4.61 -20.37
CA THR A 160 7.05 -4.23 -21.51
C THR A 160 8.31 -5.08 -21.60
N LEU A 161 8.90 -5.18 -22.81
CA LEU A 161 10.20 -5.84 -23.01
C LEU A 161 11.29 -5.20 -22.14
N GLU A 162 11.25 -3.88 -21.97
CA GLU A 162 12.17 -3.15 -21.11
C GLU A 162 12.05 -3.59 -19.65
N SER A 163 10.83 -3.71 -19.10
CA SER A 163 10.62 -4.17 -17.74
C SER A 163 11.08 -5.61 -17.52
N ARG A 164 10.92 -6.47 -18.55
CA ARG A 164 11.42 -7.85 -18.53
C ARG A 164 12.95 -7.89 -18.54
N ALA A 165 13.59 -7.11 -19.43
CA ALA A 165 15.05 -7.03 -19.52
C ALA A 165 15.67 -6.50 -18.20
N ARG A 166 15.09 -5.48 -17.60
CA ARG A 166 15.52 -4.94 -16.30
C ARG A 166 15.42 -5.99 -15.19
N ARG A 167 14.31 -6.73 -15.11
CA ARG A 167 14.15 -7.82 -14.12
C ARG A 167 15.18 -8.92 -14.31
N SER A 168 15.46 -9.32 -15.54
CA SER A 168 16.48 -10.34 -15.84
C SER A 168 17.88 -9.86 -15.45
N ALA A 169 18.21 -8.61 -15.77
CA ALA A 169 19.48 -7.99 -15.38
C ALA A 169 19.64 -7.91 -13.85
N GLY A 170 18.56 -7.54 -13.15
CA GLY A 170 18.56 -7.49 -11.70
C GLY A 170 18.70 -8.85 -11.04
N ALA A 171 17.99 -9.83 -11.56
CA ALA A 171 18.12 -11.20 -11.08
C ALA A 171 19.56 -11.70 -11.21
N LEU A 172 20.22 -11.40 -12.34
CA LEU A 172 21.62 -11.74 -12.57
C LEU A 172 22.56 -11.00 -11.60
N LEU A 173 22.35 -9.71 -11.40
CA LEU A 173 23.16 -8.91 -10.46
C LEU A 173 22.97 -9.37 -9.01
N THR A 174 21.76 -9.66 -8.59
CA THR A 174 21.48 -10.22 -7.25
C THR A 174 22.19 -11.55 -7.06
N LEU A 175 22.17 -12.43 -8.06
CA LEU A 175 22.86 -13.70 -8.01
C LEU A 175 24.39 -13.53 -7.92
N LEU A 176 24.96 -12.62 -8.73
CA LEU A 176 26.42 -12.42 -8.82
C LEU A 176 26.99 -11.65 -7.63
N LEU A 177 26.31 -10.58 -7.20
CA LEU A 177 26.81 -9.66 -6.17
C LEU A 177 26.39 -10.07 -4.76
N GLU A 178 25.17 -10.58 -4.60
CA GLU A 178 24.61 -10.89 -3.30
C GLU A 178 24.60 -12.39 -2.98
N ARG A 179 24.94 -13.23 -3.97
CA ARG A 179 24.90 -14.71 -3.86
C ARG A 179 23.54 -15.25 -3.37
N LYS A 180 22.47 -14.49 -3.62
CA LYS A 180 21.09 -14.88 -3.29
C LYS A 180 20.37 -15.35 -4.55
N ASP A 181 19.56 -16.41 -4.45
CA ASP A 181 18.68 -16.81 -5.54
C ASP A 181 17.50 -15.83 -5.64
N PRO A 182 17.43 -15.01 -6.69
CA PRO A 182 16.36 -14.01 -6.85
C PRO A 182 14.96 -14.64 -6.99
N ARG A 183 14.89 -15.96 -7.24
CA ARG A 183 13.63 -16.71 -7.33
C ARG A 183 13.06 -17.11 -5.98
N LYS A 184 13.86 -17.06 -4.91
CA LYS A 184 13.45 -17.37 -3.53
C LYS A 184 12.83 -16.17 -2.81
N GLY A 185 12.68 -15.04 -3.49
CA GLY A 185 11.93 -13.88 -3.01
C GLY A 185 10.42 -13.99 -3.31
N HIS A 186 9.69 -12.94 -3.08
CA HIS A 186 8.24 -12.84 -3.30
C HIS A 186 7.80 -13.55 -4.60
N SER A 187 7.22 -14.72 -4.50
CA SER A 187 6.47 -15.26 -5.62
C SER A 187 5.29 -14.31 -5.90
N GLY A 188 5.25 -13.70 -7.07
CA GLY A 188 4.11 -12.90 -7.50
C GLY A 188 2.80 -13.70 -7.42
N TYR A 189 1.69 -13.08 -7.72
CA TYR A 189 0.44 -13.80 -7.92
C TYR A 189 0.58 -14.82 -9.06
N SER A 190 -0.15 -15.95 -8.96
CA SER A 190 -0.28 -16.89 -10.08
C SER A 190 -0.89 -16.18 -11.30
N ASP A 191 -0.61 -16.68 -12.49
CA ASP A 191 -1.16 -16.06 -13.71
C ASP A 191 -2.69 -16.12 -13.74
N GLU A 192 -3.29 -17.15 -13.14
CA GLU A 192 -4.73 -17.26 -12.93
C GLU A 192 -5.28 -16.13 -12.05
N LEU A 193 -4.64 -15.82 -10.92
CA LEU A 193 -5.05 -14.72 -10.05
C LEU A 193 -4.82 -13.36 -10.72
N LYS A 194 -3.69 -13.19 -11.43
CA LYS A 194 -3.42 -11.95 -12.19
C LYS A 194 -4.49 -11.66 -13.24
N ALA A 195 -4.99 -12.69 -13.92
CA ALA A 195 -6.05 -12.53 -14.90
C ALA A 195 -7.38 -12.03 -14.30
N GLN A 196 -7.57 -12.19 -12.98
CA GLN A 196 -8.76 -11.75 -12.25
C GLN A 196 -8.62 -10.34 -11.64
N LEU A 197 -7.41 -9.77 -11.68
CA LEU A 197 -7.11 -8.47 -11.06
C LEU A 197 -6.84 -7.41 -12.14
N PRO A 198 -7.62 -6.32 -12.20
CA PRO A 198 -7.48 -5.32 -13.26
C PRO A 198 -6.14 -4.58 -13.24
N HIS A 199 -5.44 -4.59 -12.12
CA HIS A 199 -4.18 -3.88 -11.92
C HIS A 199 -3.06 -4.77 -11.37
N ALA A 200 -3.01 -6.05 -11.73
CA ALA A 200 -2.04 -7.02 -11.19
C ALA A 200 -0.54 -6.63 -11.30
N GLY A 201 -0.21 -5.68 -12.16
CA GLY A 201 1.15 -5.12 -12.32
C GLY A 201 1.37 -3.77 -11.64
N GLY A 202 0.40 -3.30 -10.85
CA GLY A 202 0.37 -1.98 -10.23
C GLY A 202 -0.75 -1.10 -10.77
N ALA A 203 -1.20 -0.13 -9.99
CA ALA A 203 -2.27 0.77 -10.34
C ALA A 203 -1.72 2.02 -11.07
N PRO A 204 -2.02 2.24 -12.36
CA PRO A 204 -1.55 3.42 -13.08
C PRO A 204 -2.19 4.70 -12.54
N LEU A 205 -1.39 5.77 -12.40
CA LEU A 205 -1.84 7.06 -11.86
C LEU A 205 -3.11 7.58 -12.56
N GLU A 206 -3.17 7.51 -13.87
CA GLU A 206 -4.32 8.02 -14.63
C GLU A 206 -5.61 7.22 -14.35
N LYS A 207 -5.49 5.91 -14.10
CA LYS A 207 -6.64 5.08 -13.69
C LYS A 207 -7.11 5.44 -12.27
N VAL A 208 -6.19 5.71 -11.37
CA VAL A 208 -6.56 6.13 -10.01
C VAL A 208 -7.20 7.52 -10.02
N LYS A 209 -6.70 8.46 -10.83
CA LYS A 209 -7.37 9.76 -11.08
C LYS A 209 -8.78 9.58 -11.62
N GLU A 210 -8.96 8.68 -12.58
CA GLU A 210 -10.27 8.35 -13.16
C GLU A 210 -11.24 7.82 -12.08
N TYR A 211 -10.81 6.88 -11.23
CA TYR A 211 -11.63 6.38 -10.13
C TYR A 211 -12.04 7.49 -9.16
N LEU A 212 -11.10 8.35 -8.77
CA LEU A 212 -11.40 9.47 -7.87
C LEU A 212 -12.38 10.46 -8.51
N SER A 213 -12.15 10.86 -9.76
CA SER A 213 -13.01 11.82 -10.47
C SER A 213 -14.41 11.26 -10.68
N ASN A 214 -14.53 10.01 -11.15
CA ASN A 214 -15.83 9.36 -11.39
C ASN A 214 -16.63 9.14 -10.11
N THR A 215 -15.93 8.99 -8.98
CA THR A 215 -16.58 8.90 -7.66
C THR A 215 -16.93 10.29 -7.12
N GLY A 216 -16.53 11.37 -7.78
CA GLY A 216 -16.82 12.75 -7.41
C GLY A 216 -15.97 13.25 -6.24
N PHE A 217 -14.71 12.83 -6.15
CA PHE A 217 -13.71 13.52 -5.35
C PHE A 217 -13.28 14.80 -6.06
N GLU A 218 -13.08 15.84 -5.27
CA GLU A 218 -12.62 17.14 -5.73
C GLU A 218 -11.17 17.41 -5.32
N LYS A 219 -10.56 18.46 -5.87
CA LYS A 219 -9.21 18.92 -5.52
C LYS A 219 -8.19 17.80 -5.54
N ILE A 220 -8.24 16.99 -6.60
CA ILE A 220 -7.31 15.87 -6.79
C ILE A 220 -5.92 16.44 -7.03
N GLN A 221 -4.97 16.05 -6.18
CA GLN A 221 -3.57 16.50 -6.22
C GLN A 221 -2.64 15.30 -6.18
N VAL A 222 -1.53 15.40 -6.90
CA VAL A 222 -0.49 14.37 -6.94
C VAL A 222 0.79 14.96 -6.36
N PHE A 223 1.44 14.20 -5.49
CA PHE A 223 2.67 14.57 -4.82
C PHE A 223 3.79 13.61 -5.23
N ASP A 224 4.97 14.15 -5.43
CA ASP A 224 6.16 13.36 -5.69
C ASP A 224 6.76 12.87 -4.36
N LEU A 225 7.01 11.58 -4.27
CA LEU A 225 7.67 10.95 -3.13
C LEU A 225 9.18 10.78 -3.33
N LYS A 226 9.82 11.74 -4.01
CA LYS A 226 11.25 11.68 -4.36
C LYS A 226 12.13 11.45 -3.13
N GLU A 227 11.95 12.24 -2.07
CA GLU A 227 12.77 12.14 -0.86
C GLU A 227 12.62 10.78 -0.17
N VAL A 228 11.41 10.24 -0.13
CA VAL A 228 11.16 8.89 0.39
C VAL A 228 11.89 7.85 -0.45
N ARG A 229 11.79 7.93 -1.79
CA ARG A 229 12.47 7.01 -2.70
C ARG A 229 13.99 7.09 -2.58
N GLU A 230 14.54 8.27 -2.40
CA GLU A 230 15.99 8.46 -2.21
C GLU A 230 16.45 7.87 -0.87
N ALA A 231 15.72 8.11 0.21
CA ALA A 231 16.02 7.51 1.51
C ALA A 231 15.95 5.97 1.48
N GLN A 232 14.98 5.41 0.75
CA GLN A 232 14.88 3.96 0.54
C GLN A 232 16.07 3.40 -0.25
N LYS A 233 16.52 4.11 -1.29
CA LYS A 233 17.66 3.67 -2.10
C LYS A 233 18.94 3.53 -1.29
N GLU A 234 19.14 4.32 -0.25
CA GLU A 234 20.35 4.23 0.59
C GLU A 234 20.48 2.86 1.27
N ASN A 235 19.37 2.24 1.61
CA ASN A 235 19.31 0.93 2.25
C ASN A 235 19.15 -0.23 1.26
N MET A 236 19.05 0.06 -0.05
CA MET A 236 18.92 -0.97 -1.07
C MET A 236 20.26 -1.61 -1.40
N PRO A 237 20.33 -2.93 -1.58
CA PRO A 237 21.44 -3.61 -2.23
C PRO A 237 21.72 -3.03 -3.63
N LEU A 238 22.99 -3.02 -4.05
CA LEU A 238 23.41 -2.42 -5.33
C LEU A 238 22.66 -2.99 -6.54
N GLY A 239 22.44 -4.31 -6.56
CA GLY A 239 21.65 -4.96 -7.61
C GLY A 239 20.22 -4.45 -7.70
N GLU A 240 19.58 -4.25 -6.56
CA GLU A 240 18.22 -3.70 -6.50
C GLU A 240 18.17 -2.22 -6.92
N ARG A 241 19.15 -1.39 -6.55
CA ARG A 241 19.20 0.03 -6.93
C ARG A 241 19.20 0.24 -8.44
N ILE A 242 19.90 -0.62 -9.18
CA ILE A 242 20.02 -0.55 -10.64
C ILE A 242 18.71 -0.96 -11.32
N VAL A 243 17.99 -1.90 -10.73
CA VAL A 243 16.80 -2.52 -11.32
C VAL A 243 15.52 -1.82 -10.93
N ARG A 244 15.43 -1.31 -9.72
CA ARG A 244 14.22 -0.64 -9.22
C ARG A 244 14.13 0.79 -9.78
N SER A 245 13.48 0.92 -10.92
CA SER A 245 13.09 2.20 -11.51
C SER A 245 11.61 2.53 -11.31
N TYR A 246 10.90 1.77 -10.49
CA TYR A 246 9.49 2.06 -10.32
C TYR A 246 9.28 3.35 -9.53
N GLN A 247 8.47 4.18 -10.13
CA GLN A 247 7.99 5.39 -9.51
C GLN A 247 6.61 5.06 -8.93
N TYR A 248 6.47 5.22 -7.64
CA TYR A 248 5.18 5.27 -7.01
C TYR A 248 4.84 6.74 -6.69
N TYR A 249 3.58 7.03 -6.64
CA TYR A 249 3.02 8.35 -6.44
C TYR A 249 2.17 8.37 -5.17
N LEU A 250 1.98 9.55 -4.62
CA LEU A 250 0.94 9.85 -3.67
C LEU A 250 -0.11 10.71 -4.37
N ILE A 251 -1.36 10.31 -4.29
CA ILE A 251 -2.50 11.08 -4.80
C ILE A 251 -3.51 11.28 -3.68
N CYS A 252 -4.05 12.48 -3.56
CA CYS A 252 -5.13 12.77 -2.63
C CYS A 252 -6.30 13.42 -3.35
N GLY A 253 -7.51 13.18 -2.82
CA GLY A 253 -8.75 13.82 -3.24
C GLY A 253 -9.59 14.20 -2.03
N ARG A 254 -10.42 15.24 -2.15
CA ARG A 254 -11.31 15.70 -1.09
C ARG A 254 -12.76 15.28 -1.38
N LYS A 255 -13.47 14.78 -0.36
CA LYS A 255 -14.91 14.49 -0.43
C LYS A 255 -15.72 15.76 -0.32
#